data_b3f41d1428206ed90242655b79e32794
#
_entry.id   b3f41d1428206ed90242655b79e32794
#
_cell.length_a   1.000
_cell.length_b   1.000
_cell.length_c   1.000
_cell.angle_alpha   90.00
_cell.angle_beta   90.00
_cell.angle_gamma   90.00
#
_symmetry.space_group_name_H-M   'P 1'
#
loop_
_entity.id
_entity.type
_entity.pdbx_description
1 polymer ?
#
loop_
_entity_poly.entity_id
_entity_poly.type
_entity_poly.pdbx_seq_one_letter_code
_entity_poly.pdbx_strand_id
1 'polypeptide(L)'
;KGCKPLTYCPQGYNEVWSKWSSNASELETLKGLDPSISIYWTGADVNSPITQSTIDYVKEKSGHEACFWINYPVNEHAKSGIYLGDITYYARDGVTGMAGAVSNPSRFAESNKVGLFQLAALFWNNKNYSENAQTVWEDAFRYLEPEVEDSYFKIASNVSNCPHSSRIGNGFPESEYLKDTLASVLNKINSGAALKNDSEVESLISEMDKIVAAVADFKENCTNTKQVQELNPWLSSLNDVATGIKAILKSAQALQENDAEEAWTNFGTAAKALNMWNTYNTGDGTTKAEAGSKRLQPFLSEVTAYVKNNLTPLMDSSNTDFTPKFY
;
A
#
# COMPACT_ATOMS: atom_id res chain seq x y z
N LYS A 1 39.23 22.78 -2.04
CA LYS A 1 39.95 21.61 -1.48
C LYS A 1 38.92 20.73 -0.76
N GLY A 2 38.67 19.49 -1.24
CA GLY A 2 37.85 18.51 -0.54
C GLY A 2 36.35 18.62 -0.75
N CYS A 3 35.85 19.36 -1.75
CA CYS A 3 34.45 19.26 -2.14
C CYS A 3 34.16 17.87 -2.72
N LYS A 4 33.07 17.26 -2.30
CA LYS A 4 32.55 16.04 -2.93
C LYS A 4 32.03 16.38 -4.34
N PRO A 5 31.95 15.42 -5.26
CA PRO A 5 31.33 15.62 -6.56
C PRO A 5 29.93 16.23 -6.39
N LEU A 6 29.56 17.12 -7.28
CA LEU A 6 28.25 17.75 -7.29
C LEU A 6 27.25 16.84 -7.99
N THR A 7 26.00 16.95 -7.59
CA THR A 7 24.88 16.37 -8.33
C THR A 7 23.96 17.50 -8.75
N TYR A 8 23.61 17.54 -10.03
CA TYR A 8 22.71 18.54 -10.60
C TYR A 8 21.32 17.96 -10.78
N CYS A 9 20.30 18.71 -10.39
CA CYS A 9 18.90 18.35 -10.63
C CYS A 9 18.36 19.23 -11.76
N PRO A 10 18.13 18.70 -12.98
CA PRO A 10 17.54 19.44 -14.06
C PRO A 10 16.07 19.75 -13.78
N GLN A 11 15.53 20.79 -14.39
CA GLN A 11 14.09 21.08 -14.32
C GLN A 11 13.28 19.95 -14.97
N GLY A 12 13.78 19.39 -16.08
CA GLY A 12 13.26 18.19 -16.71
C GLY A 12 13.92 16.92 -16.21
N TYR A 13 13.71 16.56 -14.93
CA TYR A 13 14.39 15.46 -14.22
C TYR A 13 13.87 14.04 -14.56
N ASN A 14 13.05 13.88 -15.58
CA ASN A 14 12.64 12.61 -16.16
C ASN A 14 12.40 12.75 -17.67
N GLU A 15 12.21 11.61 -18.36
CA GLU A 15 12.08 11.62 -19.82
C GLU A 15 10.86 12.41 -20.32
N VAL A 16 9.72 12.33 -19.63
CA VAL A 16 8.52 13.09 -20.03
C VAL A 16 8.79 14.59 -19.94
N TRP A 17 9.28 15.06 -18.81
CA TRP A 17 9.49 16.48 -18.59
C TRP A 17 10.70 17.05 -19.34
N SER A 18 11.74 16.24 -19.58
CA SER A 18 12.88 16.66 -20.39
C SER A 18 12.51 16.92 -21.86
N LYS A 19 11.41 16.36 -22.34
CA LYS A 19 10.89 16.54 -23.72
C LYS A 19 9.95 17.74 -23.85
N TRP A 20 9.56 18.41 -22.76
CA TRP A 20 8.79 19.63 -22.85
C TRP A 20 9.60 20.74 -23.51
N SER A 21 8.94 21.58 -24.30
CA SER A 21 9.63 22.63 -25.11
C SER A 21 10.54 23.55 -24.29
N SER A 22 10.16 23.83 -23.03
CA SER A 22 10.98 24.63 -22.10
C SER A 22 12.24 23.91 -21.58
N ASN A 23 12.28 22.59 -21.65
CA ASN A 23 13.35 21.76 -21.07
C ASN A 23 14.13 20.96 -22.12
N ALA A 24 13.69 20.98 -23.39
CA ALA A 24 14.18 20.05 -24.43
C ALA A 24 15.69 20.09 -24.68
N SER A 25 16.34 21.21 -24.42
CA SER A 25 17.81 21.38 -24.60
C SER A 25 18.58 21.36 -23.29
N GLU A 26 17.93 21.28 -22.13
CA GLU A 26 18.60 21.40 -20.83
C GLU A 26 19.69 20.35 -20.64
N LEU A 27 19.37 19.05 -20.82
CA LEU A 27 20.36 17.97 -20.68
C LEU A 27 21.54 18.13 -21.64
N GLU A 28 21.32 18.60 -22.87
CA GLU A 28 22.35 18.78 -23.87
C GLU A 28 23.30 19.93 -23.51
N THR A 29 22.80 20.96 -22.83
CA THR A 29 23.65 22.08 -22.36
C THR A 29 24.61 21.65 -21.25
N LEU A 30 24.32 20.55 -20.55
CA LEU A 30 25.17 20.02 -19.49
C LEU A 30 26.47 19.37 -20.01
N LYS A 31 26.56 19.04 -21.30
CA LYS A 31 27.75 18.40 -21.93
C LYS A 31 29.05 19.19 -21.71
N GLY A 32 28.96 20.49 -21.45
CA GLY A 32 30.13 21.34 -21.18
C GLY A 32 30.59 21.39 -19.73
N LEU A 33 29.88 20.70 -18.81
CA LEU A 33 30.22 20.69 -17.40
C LEU A 33 31.28 19.62 -17.08
N ASP A 34 31.86 19.72 -15.88
CA ASP A 34 32.80 18.72 -15.37
C ASP A 34 32.13 17.33 -15.34
N PRO A 35 32.73 16.30 -15.99
CA PRO A 35 32.13 14.98 -16.09
C PRO A 35 31.95 14.25 -14.76
N SER A 36 32.54 14.73 -13.66
CA SER A 36 32.31 14.21 -12.32
C SER A 36 30.96 14.64 -11.73
N ILE A 37 30.28 15.59 -12.36
CA ILE A 37 28.93 15.99 -11.95
C ILE A 37 27.92 14.90 -12.38
N SER A 38 27.17 14.36 -11.45
CA SER A 38 26.07 13.43 -11.75
C SER A 38 24.74 14.16 -11.88
N ILE A 39 23.78 13.54 -12.57
CA ILE A 39 22.47 14.13 -12.83
C ILE A 39 21.39 13.37 -12.05
N TYR A 40 20.61 14.07 -11.21
CA TYR A 40 19.42 13.48 -10.61
C TYR A 40 18.39 13.14 -11.67
N TRP A 41 17.90 11.90 -11.62
CA TRP A 41 16.99 11.38 -12.62
C TRP A 41 15.97 10.41 -12.01
N THR A 42 14.68 10.61 -12.30
CA THR A 42 13.62 9.73 -11.79
C THR A 42 13.18 8.65 -12.80
N GLY A 43 13.81 8.60 -13.96
CA GLY A 43 13.56 7.62 -15.01
C GLY A 43 12.59 8.08 -16.07
N ALA A 44 11.72 7.22 -16.55
CA ALA A 44 10.77 7.54 -17.61
C ALA A 44 9.74 8.60 -17.18
N ASP A 45 9.35 8.60 -15.93
CA ASP A 45 8.42 9.57 -15.33
C ASP A 45 8.84 9.91 -13.89
N VAL A 46 8.03 10.66 -13.15
CA VAL A 46 8.23 11.10 -11.75
C VAL A 46 8.53 9.91 -10.82
N ASN A 47 7.86 8.79 -11.04
CA ASN A 47 8.11 7.53 -10.37
C ASN A 47 8.08 6.40 -11.40
N SER A 48 9.18 5.72 -11.57
CA SER A 48 9.31 4.68 -12.59
C SER A 48 10.34 3.63 -12.22
N PRO A 49 10.28 2.43 -12.83
CA PRO A 49 11.33 1.43 -12.66
C PRO A 49 12.69 1.94 -13.10
N ILE A 50 13.74 1.45 -12.45
CA ILE A 50 15.11 1.70 -12.86
C ILE A 50 15.43 0.76 -14.03
N THR A 51 15.54 1.30 -15.23
CA THR A 51 15.85 0.54 -16.45
C THR A 51 17.13 1.03 -17.10
N GLN A 52 17.84 0.16 -17.82
CA GLN A 52 19.04 0.56 -18.55
C GLN A 52 18.76 1.69 -19.55
N SER A 53 17.62 1.63 -20.23
CA SER A 53 17.26 2.66 -21.21
C SER A 53 17.10 4.05 -20.61
N THR A 54 16.58 4.17 -19.38
CA THR A 54 16.46 5.48 -18.72
C THR A 54 17.80 6.02 -18.24
N ILE A 55 18.74 5.15 -17.88
CA ILE A 55 20.11 5.51 -17.51
C ILE A 55 20.90 5.95 -18.75
N ASP A 56 20.79 5.19 -19.81
CA ASP A 56 21.47 5.50 -21.10
C ASP A 56 20.95 6.81 -21.69
N TYR A 57 19.65 7.09 -21.55
CA TYR A 57 19.06 8.35 -22.01
C TYR A 57 19.77 9.58 -21.41
N VAL A 58 19.99 9.57 -20.10
CA VAL A 58 20.73 10.68 -19.44
C VAL A 58 22.15 10.77 -19.97
N LYS A 59 22.85 9.63 -20.06
CA LYS A 59 24.24 9.56 -20.53
C LYS A 59 24.39 10.06 -21.97
N GLU A 60 23.52 9.65 -22.86
CA GLU A 60 23.53 10.09 -24.27
C GLU A 60 23.25 11.58 -24.43
N LYS A 61 22.26 12.08 -23.66
CA LYS A 61 21.85 13.48 -23.75
C LYS A 61 22.81 14.45 -23.08
N SER A 62 23.28 14.14 -21.89
CA SER A 62 24.10 15.06 -21.08
C SER A 62 25.57 14.75 -21.06
N GLY A 63 25.99 13.52 -21.40
CA GLY A 63 27.38 13.07 -21.21
C GLY A 63 27.70 12.64 -19.76
N HIS A 64 26.77 12.82 -18.83
CA HIS A 64 26.94 12.59 -17.39
C HIS A 64 26.26 11.29 -16.93
N GLU A 65 26.71 10.76 -15.80
CA GLU A 65 26.07 9.60 -15.17
C GLU A 65 24.82 10.02 -14.40
N ALA A 66 23.77 9.18 -14.43
CA ALA A 66 22.57 9.36 -13.64
C ALA A 66 22.80 9.00 -12.17
N CYS A 67 22.39 9.87 -11.25
CA CYS A 67 22.12 9.54 -9.87
C CYS A 67 20.60 9.33 -9.75
N PHE A 68 20.15 8.08 -9.57
CA PHE A 68 18.73 7.80 -9.63
C PHE A 68 18.01 8.33 -8.38
N TRP A 69 16.97 9.15 -8.60
CA TRP A 69 16.10 9.66 -7.55
C TRP A 69 14.84 8.82 -7.48
N ILE A 70 14.64 8.13 -6.36
CA ILE A 70 13.49 7.25 -6.15
C ILE A 70 12.45 7.97 -5.30
N ASN A 71 11.28 8.24 -5.86
CA ASN A 71 10.13 8.79 -5.15
C ASN A 71 9.41 7.68 -4.36
N TYR A 72 10.11 7.12 -3.37
CA TYR A 72 9.63 6.09 -2.45
C TYR A 72 10.46 6.15 -1.15
N PRO A 73 9.88 6.01 0.01
CA PRO A 73 8.45 5.82 0.32
C PRO A 73 7.67 7.13 0.53
N VAL A 74 7.98 8.20 -0.19
CA VAL A 74 7.22 9.44 -0.14
C VAL A 74 5.76 9.19 -0.51
N ASN A 75 4.83 9.76 0.26
CA ASN A 75 3.38 9.59 0.06
C ASN A 75 2.64 10.90 -0.26
N GLU A 76 3.32 11.88 -0.81
CA GLU A 76 2.76 13.22 -1.08
C GLU A 76 1.55 13.19 -2.02
N HIS A 77 1.53 12.27 -2.99
CA HIS A 77 0.46 12.14 -3.97
C HIS A 77 -0.72 11.28 -3.49
N ALA A 78 -0.52 10.47 -2.45
CA ALA A 78 -1.54 9.63 -1.83
C ALA A 78 -1.34 9.61 -0.32
N LYS A 79 -1.56 10.76 0.29
CA LYS A 79 -1.28 11.03 1.71
C LYS A 79 -2.08 10.14 2.67
N SER A 80 -3.17 9.52 2.18
CA SER A 80 -3.95 8.52 2.92
C SER A 80 -3.24 7.18 3.07
N GLY A 81 -2.29 6.86 2.19
CA GLY A 81 -1.51 5.62 2.22
C GLY A 81 -0.23 5.72 3.04
N ILE A 82 0.27 4.57 3.49
CA ILE A 82 1.60 4.39 4.04
C ILE A 82 2.28 3.21 3.34
N TYR A 83 3.55 3.37 2.96
CA TYR A 83 4.20 2.43 2.06
C TYR A 83 5.19 1.54 2.80
N LEU A 84 4.72 0.34 3.14
CA LEU A 84 5.46 -0.70 3.84
C LEU A 84 5.64 -1.95 2.96
N GLY A 85 5.14 -1.93 1.72
CA GLY A 85 5.13 -3.07 0.80
C GLY A 85 6.50 -3.38 0.18
N ASP A 86 6.53 -4.46 -0.61
CA ASP A 86 7.72 -4.77 -1.39
C ASP A 86 7.96 -3.74 -2.50
N ILE A 87 9.22 -3.61 -2.91
CA ILE A 87 9.65 -2.63 -3.91
C ILE A 87 10.10 -3.27 -5.23
N THR A 88 9.64 -4.49 -5.54
CA THR A 88 9.97 -5.18 -6.80
C THR A 88 9.63 -4.35 -8.03
N TYR A 89 8.70 -3.41 -7.93
CA TYR A 89 8.41 -2.44 -8.97
C TYR A 89 9.66 -1.70 -9.48
N TYR A 90 10.61 -1.38 -8.59
CA TYR A 90 11.85 -0.67 -8.95
C TYR A 90 12.96 -1.58 -9.42
N ALA A 91 12.93 -2.85 -9.05
CA ALA A 91 13.99 -3.80 -9.35
C ALA A 91 14.01 -4.17 -10.85
N ARG A 92 15.17 -3.97 -11.48
CA ARG A 92 15.46 -4.47 -12.82
C ARG A 92 16.88 -5.00 -12.85
N ASP A 93 17.04 -6.25 -13.29
CA ASP A 93 18.35 -6.88 -13.40
C ASP A 93 19.20 -6.21 -14.47
N GLY A 94 20.51 -6.26 -14.25
CA GLY A 94 21.50 -5.89 -15.25
C GLY A 94 21.67 -4.38 -15.48
N VAL A 95 21.06 -3.52 -14.67
CA VAL A 95 21.24 -2.07 -14.77
C VAL A 95 22.63 -1.68 -14.26
N THR A 96 23.37 -0.95 -15.07
CA THR A 96 24.73 -0.47 -14.81
C THR A 96 24.89 1.00 -15.18
N GLY A 97 26.03 1.63 -14.82
CA GLY A 97 26.35 3.01 -15.23
C GLY A 97 25.60 4.08 -14.47
N MET A 98 25.14 3.80 -13.26
CA MET A 98 24.61 4.82 -12.34
C MET A 98 25.73 5.35 -11.44
N ALA A 99 25.74 6.67 -11.21
CA ALA A 99 26.61 7.31 -10.21
C ALA A 99 26.19 6.97 -8.77
N GLY A 100 24.94 6.67 -8.56
CA GLY A 100 24.34 6.34 -7.26
C GLY A 100 22.83 6.44 -7.27
N ALA A 101 22.25 6.40 -6.08
CA ALA A 101 20.81 6.58 -5.89
C ALA A 101 20.51 7.34 -4.60
N VAL A 102 19.37 8.03 -4.60
CA VAL A 102 18.78 8.68 -3.43
C VAL A 102 17.30 8.30 -3.31
N SER A 103 16.82 8.21 -2.09
CA SER A 103 15.41 8.00 -1.79
C SER A 103 14.78 9.32 -1.35
N ASN A 104 13.52 9.51 -1.72
CA ASN A 104 12.65 10.56 -1.21
C ASN A 104 11.70 9.94 -0.19
N PRO A 105 11.97 10.09 1.13
CA PRO A 105 11.16 9.49 2.18
C PRO A 105 9.91 10.32 2.47
N SER A 106 8.92 9.68 3.10
CA SER A 106 7.77 10.36 3.68
C SER A 106 8.13 11.04 5.01
N ARG A 107 7.17 11.75 5.60
CA ARG A 107 7.32 12.34 6.94
C ARG A 107 7.34 11.31 8.09
N PHE A 108 7.02 10.06 7.81
CA PHE A 108 6.92 8.97 8.78
C PHE A 108 8.26 8.26 8.90
N ALA A 109 9.14 8.80 9.76
CA ALA A 109 10.55 8.43 9.81
C ALA A 109 10.78 6.95 10.17
N GLU A 110 10.00 6.41 11.10
CA GLU A 110 10.11 5.01 11.50
C GLU A 110 9.59 4.09 10.39
N SER A 111 8.43 4.39 9.84
CA SER A 111 7.82 3.61 8.77
C SER A 111 8.64 3.60 7.47
N ASN A 112 9.36 4.69 7.18
CA ASN A 112 10.27 4.75 6.03
C ASN A 112 11.37 3.67 6.07
N LYS A 113 11.76 3.20 7.25
CA LYS A 113 12.87 2.24 7.41
C LYS A 113 12.63 0.95 6.64
N VAL A 114 11.38 0.47 6.53
CA VAL A 114 11.04 -0.73 5.75
C VAL A 114 11.41 -0.56 4.27
N GLY A 115 11.01 0.57 3.68
CA GLY A 115 11.37 0.87 2.29
C GLY A 115 12.86 1.12 2.10
N LEU A 116 13.49 1.84 3.03
CA LEU A 116 14.94 2.13 2.97
C LEU A 116 15.80 0.88 3.12
N PHE A 117 15.38 -0.09 3.95
CA PHE A 117 16.04 -1.38 4.07
C PHE A 117 16.07 -2.12 2.73
N GLN A 118 14.92 -2.21 2.08
CA GLN A 118 14.79 -2.86 0.78
C GLN A 118 15.57 -2.12 -0.32
N LEU A 119 15.53 -0.78 -0.34
CA LEU A 119 16.31 0.02 -1.30
C LEU A 119 17.81 -0.18 -1.08
N ALA A 120 18.28 -0.24 0.15
CA ALA A 120 19.68 -0.53 0.45
C ALA A 120 20.09 -1.90 -0.08
N ALA A 121 19.28 -2.93 0.11
CA ALA A 121 19.52 -4.28 -0.42
C ALA A 121 19.53 -4.28 -1.97
N LEU A 122 18.58 -3.58 -2.61
CA LEU A 122 18.50 -3.43 -4.06
C LEU A 122 19.77 -2.81 -4.64
N PHE A 123 20.28 -1.73 -4.03
CA PHE A 123 21.48 -1.04 -4.52
C PHE A 123 22.78 -1.73 -4.11
N TRP A 124 22.76 -2.53 -3.06
CA TRP A 124 23.90 -3.36 -2.69
C TRP A 124 24.15 -4.49 -3.70
N ASN A 125 23.09 -5.18 -4.09
CA ASN A 125 23.13 -6.28 -5.05
C ASN A 125 21.78 -6.46 -5.75
N ASN A 126 21.61 -5.78 -6.88
CA ASN A 126 20.37 -5.78 -7.66
C ASN A 126 19.94 -7.18 -8.07
N LYS A 127 20.88 -8.02 -8.54
CA LYS A 127 20.57 -9.41 -8.94
C LYS A 127 20.03 -10.21 -7.76
N ASN A 128 20.72 -10.17 -6.63
CA ASN A 128 20.28 -10.90 -5.41
C ASN A 128 18.93 -10.38 -4.92
N TYR A 129 18.68 -9.07 -4.99
CA TYR A 129 17.39 -8.50 -4.62
C TYR A 129 16.27 -9.04 -5.52
N SER A 130 16.44 -9.03 -6.85
CA SER A 130 15.43 -9.50 -7.80
C SER A 130 15.08 -10.99 -7.61
N GLU A 131 16.05 -11.82 -7.24
CA GLU A 131 15.85 -13.24 -6.98
C GLU A 131 15.20 -13.52 -5.61
N ASN A 132 15.37 -12.63 -4.61
CA ASN A 132 15.00 -12.84 -3.22
C ASN A 132 14.16 -11.69 -2.62
N ALA A 133 13.46 -10.92 -3.44
CA ALA A 133 12.76 -9.71 -3.00
C ALA A 133 11.78 -9.95 -1.84
N GLN A 134 11.02 -11.06 -1.88
CA GLN A 134 10.11 -11.44 -0.80
C GLN A 134 10.86 -11.65 0.52
N THR A 135 11.96 -12.40 0.51
CA THR A 135 12.77 -12.65 1.70
C THR A 135 13.38 -11.35 2.24
N VAL A 136 13.86 -10.47 1.35
CA VAL A 136 14.40 -9.16 1.76
C VAL A 136 13.33 -8.30 2.41
N TRP A 137 12.11 -8.34 1.90
CA TRP A 137 10.99 -7.63 2.49
C TRP A 137 10.62 -8.17 3.87
N GLU A 138 10.54 -9.49 4.05
CA GLU A 138 10.34 -10.15 5.35
C GLU A 138 11.48 -9.83 6.32
N ASP A 139 12.72 -9.89 5.86
CA ASP A 139 13.91 -9.53 6.64
C ASP A 139 13.84 -8.11 7.20
N ALA A 140 13.25 -7.15 6.47
CA ALA A 140 13.11 -5.80 6.97
C ALA A 140 12.38 -5.75 8.32
N PHE A 141 11.30 -6.52 8.48
CA PHE A 141 10.53 -6.55 9.72
C PHE A 141 11.31 -7.24 10.84
N ARG A 142 11.95 -8.36 10.54
CA ARG A 142 12.79 -9.11 11.49
C ARG A 142 13.94 -8.29 12.04
N TYR A 143 14.59 -7.46 11.20
CA TYR A 143 15.69 -6.61 11.64
C TYR A 143 15.28 -5.31 12.30
N LEU A 144 14.11 -4.76 11.94
CA LEU A 144 13.65 -3.49 12.47
C LEU A 144 12.86 -3.64 13.78
N GLU A 145 11.96 -4.62 13.87
CA GLU A 145 11.06 -4.83 15.01
C GLU A 145 10.90 -6.34 15.27
N PRO A 146 11.98 -7.03 15.73
CA PRO A 146 12.02 -8.49 15.83
C PRO A 146 10.98 -9.09 16.78
N GLU A 147 10.54 -8.33 17.79
CA GLU A 147 9.54 -8.80 18.77
C GLU A 147 8.12 -8.91 18.17
N VAL A 148 7.87 -8.26 17.05
CA VAL A 148 6.56 -8.23 16.39
C VAL A 148 6.68 -8.45 14.87
N GLU A 149 7.72 -9.15 14.41
CA GLU A 149 8.03 -9.29 12.98
C GLU A 149 6.83 -9.79 12.16
N ASP A 150 6.18 -10.87 12.61
CA ASP A 150 5.04 -11.49 11.92
C ASP A 150 3.82 -10.55 11.88
N SER A 151 3.56 -9.88 12.99
CA SER A 151 2.46 -8.93 13.10
C SER A 151 2.70 -7.71 12.23
N TYR A 152 3.92 -7.20 12.20
CA TYR A 152 4.28 -6.06 11.37
C TYR A 152 4.22 -6.41 9.87
N PHE A 153 4.73 -7.58 9.48
CA PHE A 153 4.61 -8.09 8.12
C PHE A 153 3.13 -8.25 7.69
N LYS A 154 2.29 -8.82 8.57
CA LYS A 154 0.84 -8.95 8.31
C LYS A 154 0.17 -7.58 8.10
N ILE A 155 0.50 -6.58 8.91
CA ILE A 155 0.02 -5.23 8.76
C ILE A 155 0.50 -4.63 7.43
N ALA A 156 1.80 -4.70 7.14
CA ALA A 156 2.41 -4.18 5.93
C ALA A 156 1.78 -4.73 4.65
N SER A 157 1.43 -6.03 4.67
CA SER A 157 0.75 -6.70 3.56
C SER A 157 -0.64 -6.13 3.25
N ASN A 158 -1.25 -5.37 4.18
CA ASN A 158 -2.63 -4.90 4.08
C ASN A 158 -2.81 -3.36 4.14
N VAL A 159 -1.73 -2.58 4.14
CA VAL A 159 -1.81 -1.11 4.23
C VAL A 159 -1.02 -0.38 3.15
N SER A 160 -0.37 -1.09 2.24
CA SER A 160 0.66 -0.54 1.36
C SER A 160 0.16 -0.11 -0.01
N ASN A 161 -1.15 -0.05 -0.24
CA ASN A 161 -1.67 0.45 -1.50
C ASN A 161 -1.28 1.91 -1.70
N CYS A 162 -0.65 2.16 -2.84
CA CYS A 162 -0.40 3.50 -3.32
C CYS A 162 -1.27 3.71 -4.58
N PRO A 163 -2.48 4.27 -4.45
CA PRO A 163 -3.37 4.51 -5.58
C PRO A 163 -2.86 5.69 -6.40
N HIS A 164 -1.66 5.56 -6.95
CA HIS A 164 -1.11 6.62 -7.75
C HIS A 164 -1.80 6.74 -9.10
N SER A 165 -1.83 7.99 -9.56
CA SER A 165 -2.20 8.34 -10.92
C SER A 165 -1.48 7.42 -11.91
N SER A 166 -2.00 7.29 -13.12
CA SER A 166 -1.41 6.56 -14.25
C SER A 166 0.08 6.85 -14.50
N ARG A 167 0.62 7.91 -13.91
CA ARG A 167 2.02 8.31 -14.01
C ARG A 167 2.96 7.55 -13.07
N ILE A 168 2.47 6.93 -12.00
CA ILE A 168 3.30 6.34 -10.95
C ILE A 168 3.13 4.81 -10.88
N GLY A 169 2.49 4.22 -11.87
CA GLY A 169 2.30 2.77 -11.98
C GLY A 169 0.97 2.28 -11.41
N ASN A 170 0.80 0.97 -11.38
CA ASN A 170 -0.46 0.30 -11.06
C ASN A 170 -0.75 0.14 -9.56
N GLY A 171 -0.15 0.96 -8.71
CA GLY A 171 -0.19 0.81 -7.26
C GLY A 171 0.71 -0.32 -6.76
N PHE A 172 1.10 -0.23 -5.48
CA PHE A 172 1.85 -1.28 -4.84
C PHE A 172 0.93 -2.45 -4.44
N PRO A 173 1.48 -3.66 -4.25
CA PRO A 173 0.71 -4.78 -3.73
C PRO A 173 0.09 -4.47 -2.37
N GLU A 174 -1.21 -4.73 -2.22
CA GLU A 174 -1.91 -4.65 -0.95
C GLU A 174 -2.97 -5.74 -0.92
N SER A 175 -2.94 -6.60 0.09
CA SER A 175 -3.83 -7.75 0.24
C SER A 175 -3.87 -8.67 -1.00
N GLU A 176 -2.78 -8.72 -1.77
CA GLU A 176 -2.72 -9.51 -3.02
C GLU A 176 -2.88 -11.01 -2.75
N TYR A 177 -2.37 -11.50 -1.61
CA TYR A 177 -2.53 -12.89 -1.19
C TYR A 177 -3.99 -13.30 -0.95
N LEU A 178 -4.91 -12.35 -0.79
CA LEU A 178 -6.35 -12.57 -0.61
C LEU A 178 -7.16 -12.42 -1.91
N LYS A 179 -6.54 -11.98 -2.99
CA LYS A 179 -7.21 -11.62 -4.24
C LYS A 179 -8.21 -12.67 -4.71
N ASP A 180 -7.74 -13.90 -4.85
CA ASP A 180 -8.53 -14.97 -5.43
C ASP A 180 -9.60 -15.47 -4.44
N THR A 181 -9.28 -15.53 -3.15
CA THR A 181 -10.24 -15.88 -2.09
C THR A 181 -11.38 -14.86 -2.00
N LEU A 182 -11.07 -13.55 -2.01
CA LEU A 182 -12.09 -12.49 -2.00
C LEU A 182 -13.01 -12.59 -3.22
N ALA A 183 -12.44 -12.81 -4.40
CA ALA A 183 -13.22 -12.96 -5.63
C ALA A 183 -14.10 -14.22 -5.60
N SER A 184 -13.58 -15.35 -5.11
CA SER A 184 -14.32 -16.61 -4.98
C SER A 184 -15.48 -16.47 -4.01
N VAL A 185 -15.22 -15.92 -2.82
CA VAL A 185 -16.27 -15.71 -1.79
C VAL A 185 -17.35 -14.76 -2.29
N LEU A 186 -16.98 -13.67 -2.96
CA LEU A 186 -17.93 -12.74 -3.55
C LEU A 186 -18.81 -13.42 -4.61
N ASN A 187 -18.25 -14.25 -5.46
CA ASN A 187 -19.01 -15.04 -6.44
C ASN A 187 -19.98 -16.02 -5.77
N LYS A 188 -19.59 -16.66 -4.66
CA LYS A 188 -20.50 -17.53 -3.88
C LYS A 188 -21.68 -16.75 -3.30
N ILE A 189 -21.41 -15.57 -2.73
CA ILE A 189 -22.46 -14.69 -2.20
C ILE A 189 -23.44 -14.31 -3.31
N ASN A 190 -22.94 -13.83 -4.45
CA ASN A 190 -23.76 -13.36 -5.56
C ASN A 190 -24.54 -14.48 -6.27
N SER A 191 -24.04 -15.71 -6.25
CA SER A 191 -24.74 -16.89 -6.83
C SER A 191 -25.71 -17.56 -5.86
N GLY A 192 -25.75 -17.14 -4.59
CA GLY A 192 -26.57 -17.78 -3.55
C GLY A 192 -26.05 -19.15 -3.11
N ALA A 193 -24.75 -19.44 -3.36
CA ALA A 193 -24.12 -20.67 -2.86
C ALA A 193 -24.10 -20.69 -1.32
N ALA A 194 -24.12 -21.89 -0.72
CA ALA A 194 -24.09 -22.03 0.74
C ALA A 194 -22.78 -21.46 1.30
N LEU A 195 -22.88 -20.56 2.28
CA LEU A 195 -21.76 -19.90 2.92
C LEU A 195 -21.38 -20.54 4.26
N LYS A 196 -22.36 -21.12 4.95
CA LYS A 196 -22.13 -21.77 6.25
C LYS A 196 -21.30 -23.05 6.06
N ASN A 197 -20.25 -23.19 6.86
CA ASN A 197 -19.28 -24.29 6.76
C ASN A 197 -18.55 -24.37 5.40
N ASP A 198 -18.60 -23.32 4.59
CA ASP A 198 -17.76 -23.23 3.40
C ASP A 198 -16.32 -22.92 3.79
N SER A 199 -15.38 -23.75 3.36
CA SER A 199 -13.99 -23.69 3.79
C SER A 199 -13.27 -22.38 3.40
N GLU A 200 -13.63 -21.77 2.27
CA GLU A 200 -13.04 -20.49 1.85
C GLU A 200 -13.61 -19.32 2.66
N VAL A 201 -14.92 -19.34 2.95
CA VAL A 201 -15.55 -18.34 3.81
C VAL A 201 -14.98 -18.39 5.22
N GLU A 202 -14.88 -19.58 5.81
CA GLU A 202 -14.28 -19.76 7.15
C GLU A 202 -12.79 -19.39 7.17
N SER A 203 -12.05 -19.72 6.12
CA SER A 203 -10.65 -19.31 5.97
C SER A 203 -10.52 -17.78 5.90
N LEU A 204 -11.41 -17.10 5.18
CA LEU A 204 -11.38 -15.63 5.08
C LEU A 204 -11.76 -15.00 6.43
N ILE A 205 -12.74 -15.52 7.14
CA ILE A 205 -13.11 -15.08 8.51
C ILE A 205 -11.91 -15.25 9.45
N SER A 206 -11.24 -16.41 9.41
CA SER A 206 -10.05 -16.67 10.21
C SER A 206 -8.90 -15.72 9.86
N GLU A 207 -8.75 -15.38 8.59
CA GLU A 207 -7.70 -14.43 8.18
C GLU A 207 -7.98 -13.01 8.69
N MET A 208 -9.26 -12.60 8.73
CA MET A 208 -9.62 -11.31 9.35
C MET A 208 -9.29 -11.30 10.86
N ASP A 209 -9.51 -12.42 11.55
CA ASP A 209 -9.10 -12.56 12.96
C ASP A 209 -7.59 -12.45 13.15
N LYS A 210 -6.80 -13.03 12.23
CA LYS A 210 -5.33 -12.89 12.27
C LYS A 210 -4.89 -11.44 12.04
N ILE A 211 -5.54 -10.70 11.15
CA ILE A 211 -5.23 -9.28 10.92
C ILE A 211 -5.55 -8.48 12.18
N VAL A 212 -6.71 -8.69 12.80
CA VAL A 212 -7.09 -8.02 14.07
C VAL A 212 -6.09 -8.36 15.18
N ALA A 213 -5.73 -9.63 15.31
CA ALA A 213 -4.73 -10.08 16.29
C ALA A 213 -3.35 -9.45 16.06
N ALA A 214 -2.91 -9.36 14.80
CA ALA A 214 -1.64 -8.73 14.45
C ALA A 214 -1.62 -7.24 14.79
N VAL A 215 -2.74 -6.52 14.57
CA VAL A 215 -2.86 -5.12 14.98
C VAL A 215 -2.78 -4.96 16.50
N ALA A 216 -3.43 -5.85 17.25
CA ALA A 216 -3.39 -5.83 18.71
C ALA A 216 -1.99 -6.14 19.24
N ASP A 217 -1.36 -7.20 18.75
CA ASP A 217 -0.02 -7.62 19.10
C ASP A 217 1.03 -6.52 18.81
N PHE A 218 0.97 -5.92 17.62
CA PHE A 218 1.87 -4.82 17.27
C PHE A 218 1.72 -3.62 18.22
N LYS A 219 0.49 -3.25 18.57
CA LYS A 219 0.23 -2.13 19.50
C LYS A 219 0.71 -2.42 20.92
N GLU A 220 0.64 -3.66 21.37
CA GLU A 220 0.97 -4.08 22.72
C GLU A 220 2.46 -4.35 22.89
N ASN A 221 3.08 -5.03 21.92
CA ASN A 221 4.41 -5.62 22.06
C ASN A 221 5.51 -4.92 21.28
N CYS A 222 5.20 -4.02 20.31
CA CYS A 222 6.24 -3.24 19.64
C CYS A 222 6.90 -2.27 20.60
N THR A 223 8.20 -2.43 20.80
CA THR A 223 9.00 -1.61 21.75
C THR A 223 9.30 -0.23 21.18
N ASN A 224 9.23 -0.05 19.87
CA ASN A 224 9.38 1.24 19.19
C ASN A 224 8.07 2.07 19.26
N THR A 225 7.88 2.77 20.35
CA THR A 225 6.66 3.57 20.58
C THR A 225 6.42 4.64 19.51
N LYS A 226 7.47 5.15 18.85
CA LYS A 226 7.34 6.09 17.73
C LYS A 226 6.73 5.41 16.51
N GLN A 227 7.15 4.18 16.20
CA GLN A 227 6.58 3.38 15.12
C GLN A 227 5.09 3.13 15.35
N VAL A 228 4.72 2.75 16.58
CA VAL A 228 3.31 2.55 16.96
C VAL A 228 2.51 3.86 16.79
N GLN A 229 3.06 5.00 17.22
CA GLN A 229 2.40 6.31 17.07
C GLN A 229 2.22 6.69 15.60
N GLU A 230 3.24 6.51 14.76
CA GLU A 230 3.18 6.80 13.33
C GLU A 230 2.10 5.95 12.64
N LEU A 231 2.07 4.65 12.93
CA LEU A 231 1.17 3.72 12.28
C LEU A 231 -0.25 3.71 12.84
N ASN A 232 -0.51 4.25 14.02
CA ASN A 232 -1.79 4.12 14.72
C ASN A 232 -3.03 4.47 13.86
N PRO A 233 -3.03 5.49 12.99
CA PRO A 233 -4.17 5.76 12.11
C PRO A 233 -4.48 4.60 11.15
N TRP A 234 -3.46 4.00 10.54
CA TRP A 234 -3.62 2.86 9.63
C TRP A 234 -3.94 1.57 10.36
N LEU A 235 -3.36 1.36 11.55
CA LEU A 235 -3.69 0.23 12.43
C LEU A 235 -5.17 0.25 12.80
N SER A 236 -5.69 1.42 13.15
CA SER A 236 -7.11 1.58 13.49
C SER A 236 -8.03 1.37 12.28
N SER A 237 -7.66 1.94 11.13
CA SER A 237 -8.37 1.72 9.86
C SER A 237 -8.39 0.23 9.47
N LEU A 238 -7.24 -0.46 9.53
CA LEU A 238 -7.14 -1.88 9.20
C LEU A 238 -7.96 -2.76 10.14
N ASN A 239 -7.91 -2.46 11.44
CA ASN A 239 -8.71 -3.16 12.44
C ASN A 239 -10.22 -3.07 12.12
N ASP A 240 -10.70 -1.87 11.80
CA ASP A 240 -12.11 -1.68 11.45
C ASP A 240 -12.48 -2.41 10.17
N VAL A 241 -11.65 -2.33 9.12
CA VAL A 241 -11.90 -3.04 7.85
C VAL A 241 -11.97 -4.55 8.08
N ALA A 242 -11.00 -5.14 8.79
CA ALA A 242 -10.98 -6.58 9.06
C ALA A 242 -12.18 -7.02 9.92
N THR A 243 -12.49 -6.26 10.99
CA THR A 243 -13.66 -6.50 11.84
C THR A 243 -14.96 -6.42 11.03
N GLY A 244 -15.05 -5.42 10.13
CA GLY A 244 -16.20 -5.23 9.26
C GLY A 244 -16.40 -6.40 8.28
N ILE A 245 -15.33 -6.89 7.64
CA ILE A 245 -15.39 -8.05 6.73
C ILE A 245 -15.83 -9.30 7.47
N LYS A 246 -15.24 -9.59 8.62
CA LYS A 246 -15.67 -10.72 9.46
C LYS A 246 -17.16 -10.64 9.79
N ALA A 247 -17.61 -9.47 10.24
CA ALA A 247 -18.99 -9.26 10.61
C ALA A 247 -19.93 -9.41 9.41
N ILE A 248 -19.60 -8.83 8.24
CA ILE A 248 -20.50 -8.92 7.08
C ILE A 248 -20.59 -10.33 6.50
N LEU A 249 -19.52 -11.13 6.58
CA LEU A 249 -19.56 -12.53 6.20
C LEU A 249 -20.48 -13.34 7.12
N LYS A 250 -20.41 -13.13 8.44
CA LYS A 250 -21.35 -13.74 9.40
C LYS A 250 -22.78 -13.28 9.18
N SER A 251 -22.99 -12.02 8.86
CA SER A 251 -24.30 -11.49 8.50
C SER A 251 -24.86 -12.19 7.24
N ALA A 252 -24.02 -12.40 6.21
CA ALA A 252 -24.44 -13.12 5.02
C ALA A 252 -24.76 -14.61 5.27
N GLN A 253 -24.02 -15.27 6.16
CA GLN A 253 -24.33 -16.65 6.61
C GLN A 253 -25.68 -16.70 7.33
N ALA A 254 -25.90 -15.83 8.32
CA ALA A 254 -27.14 -15.76 9.08
C ALA A 254 -28.37 -15.43 8.19
N LEU A 255 -28.17 -14.55 7.20
CA LEU A 255 -29.19 -14.20 6.21
C LEU A 255 -29.65 -15.43 5.41
N GLN A 256 -28.74 -16.30 4.98
CA GLN A 256 -29.08 -17.55 4.29
C GLN A 256 -29.83 -18.55 5.19
N GLU A 257 -29.62 -18.49 6.49
CA GLU A 257 -30.32 -19.32 7.47
C GLU A 257 -31.66 -18.72 7.94
N ASN A 258 -32.03 -17.57 7.38
CA ASN A 258 -33.22 -16.80 7.80
C ASN A 258 -33.16 -16.34 9.27
N ASP A 259 -31.97 -16.24 9.85
CA ASP A 259 -31.75 -15.63 11.16
C ASP A 259 -31.57 -14.11 11.00
N ALA A 260 -32.71 -13.41 10.94
CA ALA A 260 -32.70 -11.96 10.72
C ALA A 260 -32.10 -11.19 11.89
N GLU A 261 -32.17 -11.69 13.13
CA GLU A 261 -31.62 -11.02 14.31
C GLU A 261 -30.07 -11.07 14.30
N GLU A 262 -29.49 -12.25 14.07
CA GLU A 262 -28.07 -12.42 13.97
C GLU A 262 -27.52 -11.67 12.74
N ALA A 263 -28.20 -11.78 11.60
CA ALA A 263 -27.83 -11.06 10.38
C ALA A 263 -27.79 -9.54 10.62
N TRP A 264 -28.80 -8.99 11.30
CA TRP A 264 -28.87 -7.57 11.62
C TRP A 264 -27.76 -7.11 12.58
N THR A 265 -27.50 -7.88 13.63
CA THR A 265 -26.46 -7.56 14.63
C THR A 265 -25.09 -7.48 13.97
N ASN A 266 -24.76 -8.46 13.14
CA ASN A 266 -23.50 -8.49 12.40
C ASN A 266 -23.43 -7.40 11.31
N PHE A 267 -24.56 -7.14 10.63
CA PHE A 267 -24.66 -6.01 9.68
C PHE A 267 -24.36 -4.67 10.34
N GLY A 268 -24.90 -4.42 11.54
CA GLY A 268 -24.62 -3.20 12.30
C GLY A 268 -23.15 -3.00 12.60
N THR A 269 -22.43 -4.07 12.93
CA THR A 269 -20.97 -4.04 13.13
C THR A 269 -20.22 -3.69 11.83
N ALA A 270 -20.60 -4.29 10.72
CA ALA A 270 -20.00 -4.01 9.41
C ALA A 270 -20.28 -2.57 8.93
N ALA A 271 -21.52 -2.10 9.11
CA ALA A 271 -21.91 -0.73 8.77
C ALA A 271 -21.13 0.31 9.60
N LYS A 272 -20.91 0.03 10.90
CA LYS A 272 -20.05 0.87 11.74
C LYS A 272 -18.63 0.89 11.20
N ALA A 273 -18.06 -0.25 10.85
CA ALA A 273 -16.71 -0.33 10.27
C ALA A 273 -16.59 0.49 8.99
N LEU A 274 -17.57 0.41 8.08
CA LEU A 274 -17.62 1.23 6.85
C LEU A 274 -17.64 2.74 7.12
N ASN A 275 -18.21 3.16 8.25
CA ASN A 275 -18.24 4.58 8.61
C ASN A 275 -16.98 5.04 9.35
N MET A 276 -16.23 4.13 9.95
CA MET A 276 -15.10 4.46 10.82
C MET A 276 -13.73 4.35 10.12
N TRP A 277 -13.54 3.41 9.19
CA TRP A 277 -12.24 3.06 8.66
C TRP A 277 -11.44 4.25 8.08
N ASN A 278 -12.11 5.28 7.57
CA ASN A 278 -11.48 6.47 6.99
C ASN A 278 -11.63 7.74 7.86
N THR A 279 -11.83 7.59 9.16
CA THR A 279 -11.96 8.73 10.08
C THR A 279 -10.66 9.10 10.78
N TYR A 280 -9.67 8.22 10.76
CA TYR A 280 -8.41 8.35 11.49
C TYR A 280 -7.45 9.31 10.80
N ASN A 281 -7.15 10.44 11.45
CA ASN A 281 -6.29 11.47 10.90
C ASN A 281 -4.82 11.04 10.90
N THR A 282 -4.12 11.25 9.78
CA THR A 282 -2.69 10.91 9.63
C THR A 282 -1.74 11.91 10.30
N GLY A 283 -2.26 12.89 11.05
CA GLY A 283 -1.48 13.89 11.77
C GLY A 283 -1.22 15.19 11.01
N ASP A 284 -1.80 15.38 9.81
CA ASP A 284 -1.74 16.66 9.06
C ASP A 284 -3.02 17.51 9.22
N GLY A 285 -3.96 17.07 10.06
CA GLY A 285 -5.21 17.75 10.33
C GLY A 285 -6.33 17.47 9.33
N THR A 286 -6.04 16.99 8.15
CA THR A 286 -7.01 16.85 7.05
C THR A 286 -7.08 15.46 6.44
N THR A 287 -5.94 14.81 6.24
CA THR A 287 -5.85 13.52 5.57
C THR A 287 -6.25 12.39 6.50
N LYS A 288 -7.06 11.48 5.99
CA LYS A 288 -7.48 10.26 6.69
C LYS A 288 -6.67 9.07 6.20
N ALA A 289 -6.31 8.20 7.15
CA ALA A 289 -5.60 6.96 6.84
C ALA A 289 -6.53 5.98 6.12
N GLU A 290 -6.01 5.30 5.11
CA GLU A 290 -6.70 4.26 4.36
C GLU A 290 -5.87 2.97 4.41
N ALA A 291 -6.48 1.89 4.89
CA ALA A 291 -5.91 0.56 4.92
C ALA A 291 -6.82 -0.43 4.16
N GLY A 292 -6.24 -1.41 3.46
CA GLY A 292 -7.00 -2.37 2.67
C GLY A 292 -7.77 -1.76 1.49
N SER A 293 -7.39 -0.57 1.05
CA SER A 293 -8.13 0.23 0.08
C SER A 293 -8.20 -0.40 -1.32
N LYS A 294 -7.24 -1.23 -1.66
CA LYS A 294 -7.19 -1.89 -2.97
C LYS A 294 -8.16 -3.08 -3.08
N ARG A 295 -8.33 -3.85 -2.00
CA ARG A 295 -9.10 -5.11 -2.05
C ARG A 295 -10.10 -5.28 -0.92
N LEU A 296 -9.70 -5.03 0.31
CA LEU A 296 -10.54 -5.32 1.49
C LEU A 296 -11.74 -4.37 1.59
N GLN A 297 -11.54 -3.08 1.41
CA GLN A 297 -12.62 -2.09 1.48
C GLN A 297 -13.65 -2.25 0.35
N PRO A 298 -13.26 -2.45 -0.93
CA PRO A 298 -14.21 -2.73 -1.99
C PRO A 298 -15.04 -3.98 -1.69
N PHE A 299 -14.42 -5.05 -1.20
CA PHE A 299 -15.11 -6.27 -0.80
C PHE A 299 -16.11 -6.01 0.34
N LEU A 300 -15.66 -5.34 1.42
CA LEU A 300 -16.55 -4.97 2.53
C LEU A 300 -17.76 -4.16 2.05
N SER A 301 -17.52 -3.17 1.21
CA SER A 301 -18.58 -2.31 0.67
C SER A 301 -19.60 -3.09 -0.17
N GLU A 302 -19.13 -3.96 -1.06
CA GLU A 302 -19.97 -4.73 -1.97
C GLU A 302 -20.83 -5.75 -1.23
N VAL A 303 -20.21 -6.51 -0.30
CA VAL A 303 -20.94 -7.49 0.49
C VAL A 303 -21.94 -6.81 1.45
N THR A 304 -21.58 -5.65 2.01
CA THR A 304 -22.50 -4.87 2.86
C THR A 304 -23.71 -4.40 2.07
N ALA A 305 -23.53 -3.95 0.83
CA ALA A 305 -24.63 -3.57 -0.04
C ALA A 305 -25.54 -4.78 -0.37
N TYR A 306 -24.95 -5.94 -0.67
CA TYR A 306 -25.70 -7.18 -0.90
C TYR A 306 -26.54 -7.56 0.32
N VAL A 307 -25.94 -7.64 1.50
CA VAL A 307 -26.64 -8.01 2.74
C VAL A 307 -27.75 -7.01 3.04
N LYS A 308 -27.49 -5.71 2.94
CA LYS A 308 -28.52 -4.67 3.14
C LYS A 308 -29.74 -4.91 2.26
N ASN A 309 -29.52 -5.15 0.97
CA ASN A 309 -30.62 -5.31 0.01
C ASN A 309 -31.46 -6.57 0.28
N ASN A 310 -30.86 -7.63 0.81
CA ASN A 310 -31.54 -8.89 1.08
C ASN A 310 -32.09 -8.98 2.53
N LEU A 311 -31.52 -8.26 3.48
CA LEU A 311 -31.97 -8.20 4.84
C LEU A 311 -33.23 -7.31 5.00
N THR A 312 -33.31 -6.19 4.29
CA THR A 312 -34.41 -5.22 4.37
C THR A 312 -35.81 -5.87 4.17
N PRO A 313 -36.01 -6.79 3.20
CA PRO A 313 -37.31 -7.47 3.03
C PRO A 313 -37.70 -8.43 4.16
N LEU A 314 -36.73 -8.93 4.95
CA LEU A 314 -36.95 -9.83 6.06
C LEU A 314 -37.36 -9.11 7.35
N MET A 315 -37.16 -7.79 7.38
CA MET A 315 -37.54 -6.99 8.52
C MET A 315 -39.04 -6.71 8.46
N ASP A 316 -39.73 -6.85 9.60
CA ASP A 316 -41.17 -6.69 9.68
C ASP A 316 -41.61 -5.37 9.03
N SER A 317 -42.41 -5.46 7.99
CA SER A 317 -42.94 -4.32 7.25
C SER A 317 -43.85 -3.40 8.08
N SER A 318 -44.26 -3.86 9.28
CA SER A 318 -45.00 -3.05 10.25
C SER A 318 -44.13 -2.06 11.00
N ASN A 319 -42.78 -2.24 10.98
CA ASN A 319 -41.86 -1.34 11.62
C ASN A 319 -41.28 -0.35 10.59
N THR A 320 -42.09 0.61 10.21
CA THR A 320 -41.74 1.66 9.25
C THR A 320 -40.64 2.61 9.73
N ASP A 321 -40.27 2.58 11.01
CA ASP A 321 -39.21 3.42 11.60
C ASP A 321 -37.78 2.82 11.43
N PHE A 322 -37.72 1.59 10.88
CA PHE A 322 -36.43 0.95 10.64
C PHE A 322 -35.82 1.37 9.30
N THR A 323 -35.31 2.56 9.27
CA THR A 323 -34.31 2.95 8.27
C THR A 323 -32.95 2.78 8.93
N PRO A 324 -32.03 1.93 8.41
CA PRO A 324 -30.65 1.90 8.89
C PRO A 324 -30.11 3.33 8.84
N LYS A 325 -29.95 3.97 9.98
CA LYS A 325 -29.23 5.23 10.03
C LYS A 325 -27.74 4.86 9.96
N PHE A 326 -27.18 5.02 8.80
CA PHE A 326 -25.73 5.06 8.63
C PHE A 326 -25.26 6.36 9.31
N TYR A 327 -24.61 6.23 10.44
CA TYR A 327 -23.99 7.33 11.16
C TYR A 327 -22.58 7.55 10.63
#